data_8623f8b8b1d3d708fd5f1d0f93862fce
#
_entry.id   8623f8b8b1d3d708fd5f1d0f93862fce
#
_cell.length_a   1.000
_cell.length_b   1.000
_cell.length_c   1.000
_cell.angle_alpha   90.00
_cell.angle_beta   90.00
_cell.angle_gamma   90.00
#
_symmetry.space_group_name_H-M   'P 1'
#
loop_
_entity.id
_entity.type
_entity.pdbx_description
1 polymer ?
#
loop_
_entity_poly.entity_id
_entity_poly.type
_entity_poly.pdbx_seq_one_letter_code
_entity_poly.pdbx_strand_id
1 'polypeptide(L)'
;MASQRFSFKYGKEQLSLSIEHARSIRVLEGAPLPPLGDLPQAFLHGITDGAIGAPLKDRLCPQDKITIVISDITRFWMRQDKIVALITYYLTDTLGIPRE
;
A
#
# COMPACT_ATOMS: atom_id res chain seq x y z
N MET A 1 20.90 34.79 -8.48
CA MET A 1 20.85 33.32 -8.35
C MET A 1 20.35 33.01 -6.95
N ALA A 2 19.40 32.09 -6.82
CA ALA A 2 18.83 31.77 -5.53
C ALA A 2 19.70 30.73 -4.80
N SER A 3 19.95 30.97 -3.52
CA SER A 3 20.45 29.95 -2.60
C SER A 3 19.25 29.41 -1.84
N GLN A 4 19.07 28.11 -1.83
CA GLN A 4 17.96 27.49 -1.12
C GLN A 4 18.50 26.34 -0.26
N ARG A 5 18.04 26.31 1.01
CA ARG A 5 18.40 25.26 1.97
C ARG A 5 17.24 24.29 2.08
N PHE A 6 17.57 22.99 2.03
CA PHE A 6 16.63 21.90 2.21
C PHE A 6 17.00 21.09 3.43
N SER A 7 16.02 20.56 4.12
CA SER A 7 16.20 19.66 5.25
C SER A 7 15.53 18.32 4.92
N PHE A 8 16.28 17.24 5.10
CA PHE A 8 15.84 15.88 4.85
C PHE A 8 15.93 15.07 6.13
N LYS A 9 14.93 14.22 6.34
CA LYS A 9 14.97 13.26 7.43
C LYS A 9 15.96 12.13 7.08
N TYR A 10 16.90 11.85 8.00
CA TYR A 10 17.89 10.80 7.86
C TYR A 10 17.96 9.96 9.14
N GLY A 11 17.22 8.85 9.14
CA GLY A 11 17.04 8.05 10.35
C GLY A 11 16.38 8.86 11.47
N LYS A 12 17.07 9.07 12.59
CA LYS A 12 16.64 9.91 13.71
C LYS A 12 17.12 11.35 13.61
N GLU A 13 17.94 11.66 12.64
CA GLU A 13 18.57 12.96 12.44
C GLU A 13 17.96 13.71 11.25
N GLN A 14 18.42 14.94 11.06
CA GLN A 14 18.11 15.75 9.89
C GLN A 14 19.39 16.12 9.16
N LEU A 15 19.42 15.92 7.86
CA LEU A 15 20.46 16.42 6.98
C LEU A 15 19.99 17.71 6.34
N SER A 16 20.89 18.71 6.31
CA SER A 16 20.67 19.96 5.60
C SER A 16 21.54 20.03 4.35
N LEU A 17 20.91 20.36 3.23
CA LEU A 17 21.58 20.59 1.96
C LEU A 17 21.36 22.04 1.54
N SER A 18 22.44 22.75 1.22
CA SER A 18 22.38 24.06 0.60
C SER A 18 22.76 23.93 -0.88
N ILE A 19 21.89 24.43 -1.74
CA ILE A 19 22.15 24.49 -3.18
C ILE A 19 22.38 25.94 -3.53
N GLU A 20 23.59 26.24 -4.00
CA GLU A 20 24.01 27.58 -4.41
C GLU A 20 24.16 27.65 -5.93
N HIS A 21 23.98 28.84 -6.47
CA HIS A 21 24.17 29.10 -7.90
C HIS A 21 23.31 28.26 -8.86
N ALA A 22 22.18 27.71 -8.39
CA ALA A 22 21.27 26.99 -9.24
C ALA A 22 20.52 27.94 -10.18
N ARG A 23 20.40 27.57 -11.44
CA ARG A 23 19.58 28.30 -12.42
C ARG A 23 18.09 28.17 -12.09
N SER A 24 17.68 26.98 -11.68
CA SER A 24 16.33 26.68 -11.21
C SER A 24 16.36 25.50 -10.27
N ILE A 25 15.43 25.51 -9.30
CA ILE A 25 15.24 24.39 -8.36
C ILE A 25 13.75 24.02 -8.41
N ARG A 26 13.48 22.74 -8.59
CA ARG A 26 12.13 22.18 -8.53
C ARG A 26 12.07 21.12 -7.45
N VAL A 27 11.21 21.33 -6.46
CA VAL A 27 10.91 20.33 -5.43
C VAL A 27 9.76 19.46 -5.95
N LEU A 28 9.98 18.15 -5.94
CA LEU A 28 8.94 17.17 -6.30
C LEU A 28 8.39 16.61 -4.99
N GLU A 29 7.11 16.78 -4.79
CA GLU A 29 6.38 16.26 -3.63
C GLU A 29 5.26 15.35 -4.12
N GLY A 30 4.97 14.30 -3.34
CA GLY A 30 3.83 13.45 -3.60
C GLY A 30 2.52 14.21 -3.36
N ALA A 31 1.51 13.95 -4.17
CA ALA A 31 0.18 14.49 -3.90
C ALA A 31 -0.38 13.88 -2.61
N PRO A 32 -0.95 14.69 -1.70
CA PRO A 32 -1.58 14.15 -0.50
C PRO A 32 -2.79 13.32 -0.89
N LEU A 33 -2.88 12.12 -0.30
CA LEU A 33 -4.04 11.25 -0.44
C LEU A 33 -4.81 11.25 0.88
N PRO A 34 -6.15 11.34 0.84
CA PRO A 34 -6.95 11.20 2.05
C PRO A 34 -6.80 9.77 2.60
N PRO A 35 -6.84 9.58 3.93
CA PRO A 35 -6.85 8.26 4.52
C PRO A 35 -8.12 7.51 4.12
N LEU A 36 -8.02 6.18 4.02
CA LEU A 36 -9.20 5.33 3.84
C LEU A 36 -10.07 5.40 5.10
N GLY A 37 -11.34 5.74 4.94
CA GLY A 37 -12.29 5.82 6.06
C GLY A 37 -12.66 4.45 6.61
N ASP A 38 -12.94 3.49 5.73
CA ASP A 38 -13.33 2.11 6.06
C ASP A 38 -12.45 1.14 5.26
N LEU A 39 -11.49 0.52 5.95
CA LEU A 39 -10.55 -0.40 5.32
C LEU A 39 -11.23 -1.67 4.78
N PRO A 40 -12.13 -2.36 5.51
CA PRO A 40 -12.84 -3.52 4.98
C PRO A 40 -13.62 -3.22 3.72
N GLN A 41 -14.34 -2.11 3.67
CA GLN A 41 -15.11 -1.70 2.50
C GLN A 41 -14.21 -1.35 1.31
N ALA A 42 -13.14 -0.60 1.54
CA ALA A 42 -12.17 -0.24 0.51
C ALA A 42 -11.46 -1.48 -0.05
N PHE A 43 -11.10 -2.44 0.82
CA PHE A 43 -10.54 -3.72 0.41
C PHE A 43 -11.51 -4.51 -0.47
N LEU A 44 -12.75 -4.68 -0.02
CA LEU A 44 -13.77 -5.42 -0.75
C LEU A 44 -14.01 -4.78 -2.13
N HIS A 45 -14.13 -3.47 -2.20
CA HIS A 45 -14.26 -2.76 -3.46
C HIS A 45 -13.08 -3.04 -4.40
N GLY A 46 -11.85 -3.00 -3.89
CA GLY A 46 -10.64 -3.23 -4.69
C GLY A 46 -10.54 -4.61 -5.34
N ILE A 47 -11.14 -5.64 -4.72
CA ILE A 47 -11.12 -7.02 -5.25
C ILE A 47 -12.40 -7.40 -6.01
N THR A 48 -13.40 -6.52 -6.03
CA THR A 48 -14.68 -6.70 -6.74
C THR A 48 -14.84 -5.64 -7.82
N ASP A 49 -15.68 -4.64 -7.60
CA ASP A 49 -16.08 -3.64 -8.60
C ASP A 49 -14.93 -2.70 -9.01
N GLY A 50 -13.99 -2.44 -8.11
CA GLY A 50 -12.79 -1.63 -8.37
C GLY A 50 -11.60 -2.42 -8.90
N ALA A 51 -11.73 -3.72 -9.15
CA ALA A 51 -10.65 -4.55 -9.63
C ALA A 51 -10.20 -4.14 -11.04
N ILE A 52 -8.89 -4.12 -11.26
CA ILE A 52 -8.32 -3.96 -12.60
C ILE A 52 -8.37 -5.33 -13.28
N GLY A 53 -9.28 -5.50 -14.21
CA GLY A 53 -9.60 -6.77 -14.86
C GLY A 53 -10.78 -7.49 -14.17
N ALA A 54 -10.79 -8.83 -14.24
CA ALA A 54 -11.86 -9.61 -13.65
C ALA A 54 -11.83 -9.55 -12.10
N PRO A 55 -12.98 -9.49 -11.43
CA PRO A 55 -13.09 -9.62 -9.99
C PRO A 55 -12.41 -10.89 -9.48
N LEU A 56 -11.91 -10.87 -8.24
CA LEU A 56 -11.17 -12.01 -7.68
C LEU A 56 -12.00 -13.29 -7.66
N LYS A 57 -13.29 -13.20 -7.36
CA LYS A 57 -14.22 -14.33 -7.36
C LYS A 57 -14.32 -15.06 -8.70
N ASP A 58 -14.09 -14.36 -9.81
CA ASP A 58 -14.18 -14.94 -11.16
C ASP A 58 -12.86 -15.60 -11.60
N ARG A 59 -11.82 -15.47 -10.77
CA ARG A 59 -10.47 -16.00 -11.01
C ARG A 59 -10.14 -17.22 -10.17
N LEU A 60 -10.93 -17.52 -9.16
CA LEU A 60 -10.65 -18.55 -8.16
C LEU A 60 -11.77 -19.57 -8.09
N CYS A 61 -11.38 -20.80 -7.86
CA CYS A 61 -12.27 -21.95 -7.62
C CYS A 61 -12.05 -22.48 -6.20
N PRO A 62 -13.07 -23.12 -5.57
CA PRO A 62 -12.92 -23.71 -4.23
C PRO A 62 -11.82 -24.76 -4.12
N GLN A 63 -11.39 -25.34 -5.22
CA GLN A 63 -10.33 -26.36 -5.29
C GLN A 63 -8.93 -25.77 -5.44
N ASP A 64 -8.82 -24.47 -5.59
CA ASP A 64 -7.53 -23.81 -5.77
C ASP A 64 -6.71 -23.81 -4.48
N LYS A 65 -5.40 -24.03 -4.64
CA LYS A 65 -4.42 -23.85 -3.56
C LYS A 65 -3.85 -22.46 -3.63
N ILE A 66 -4.03 -21.70 -2.56
CA ILE A 66 -3.65 -20.29 -2.52
C ILE A 66 -2.52 -20.09 -1.54
N THR A 67 -1.49 -19.39 -1.98
CA THR A 67 -0.38 -18.91 -1.13
C THR A 67 -0.44 -17.40 -1.03
N ILE A 68 -0.50 -16.88 0.19
CA ILE A 68 -0.45 -15.45 0.47
C ILE A 68 0.96 -15.09 0.89
N VAL A 69 1.62 -14.23 0.12
CA VAL A 69 2.97 -13.74 0.42
C VAL A 69 2.88 -12.33 0.99
N ILE A 70 3.49 -12.12 2.14
CA ILE A 70 3.55 -10.83 2.82
C ILE A 70 5.00 -10.44 3.13
N SER A 71 5.22 -9.15 3.37
CA SER A 71 6.49 -8.65 3.86
C SER A 71 6.69 -8.95 5.34
N ASP A 72 7.92 -8.88 5.79
CA ASP A 72 8.29 -9.07 7.19
C ASP A 72 7.91 -7.87 8.08
N ILE A 73 8.23 -7.97 9.37
CA ILE A 73 7.93 -6.96 10.38
C ILE A 73 8.54 -5.58 10.08
N THR A 74 9.61 -5.51 9.29
CA THR A 74 10.23 -4.23 8.93
C THR A 74 9.30 -3.34 8.11
N ARG A 75 8.29 -3.92 7.49
CA ARG A 75 7.25 -3.22 6.73
C ARG A 75 5.89 -3.15 7.45
N PHE A 76 5.89 -3.25 8.76
CA PHE A 76 4.66 -3.21 9.58
C PHE A 76 3.82 -1.94 9.36
N TRP A 77 4.43 -0.82 9.01
CA TRP A 77 3.72 0.41 8.67
C TRP A 77 2.71 0.26 7.52
N MET A 78 2.88 -0.75 6.66
CA MET A 78 1.92 -1.07 5.58
C MET A 78 0.65 -1.75 6.09
N ARG A 79 0.62 -2.16 7.35
CA ARG A 79 -0.51 -2.83 8.00
C ARG A 79 -1.04 -4.04 7.21
N GLN A 80 -0.14 -4.83 6.66
CA GLN A 80 -0.48 -6.06 5.93
C GLN A 80 -1.20 -7.09 6.82
N ASP A 81 -0.99 -7.04 8.13
CA ASP A 81 -1.72 -7.82 9.12
C ASP A 81 -3.24 -7.71 8.96
N LYS A 82 -3.74 -6.50 8.78
CA LYS A 82 -5.18 -6.26 8.55
C LYS A 82 -5.65 -6.76 7.20
N ILE A 83 -4.85 -6.55 6.16
CA ILE A 83 -5.19 -6.99 4.80
C ILE A 83 -5.21 -8.52 4.71
N VAL A 84 -4.25 -9.20 5.35
CA VAL A 84 -4.21 -10.67 5.39
C VAL A 84 -5.45 -11.24 6.07
N ALA A 85 -5.90 -10.64 7.17
CA ALA A 85 -7.14 -11.05 7.83
C ALA A 85 -8.35 -10.91 6.90
N LEU A 86 -8.48 -9.78 6.21
CA LEU A 86 -9.59 -9.52 5.29
C LEU A 86 -9.59 -10.48 4.10
N ILE A 87 -8.43 -10.70 3.46
CA ILE A 87 -8.37 -11.61 2.32
C ILE A 87 -8.59 -13.05 2.73
N THR A 88 -8.04 -13.49 3.86
CA THR A 88 -8.28 -14.84 4.38
C THR A 88 -9.77 -15.08 4.63
N TYR A 89 -10.45 -14.14 5.29
CA TYR A 89 -11.89 -14.22 5.50
C TYR A 89 -12.65 -14.30 4.17
N TYR A 90 -12.33 -13.44 3.21
CA TYR A 90 -12.98 -13.44 1.90
C TYR A 90 -12.80 -14.78 1.17
N LEU A 91 -11.58 -15.34 1.17
CA LEU A 91 -11.29 -16.61 0.52
C LEU A 91 -12.05 -17.78 1.16
N THR A 92 -12.07 -17.84 2.49
CA THR A 92 -12.68 -18.97 3.21
C THR A 92 -14.18 -18.84 3.37
N ASP A 93 -14.66 -17.70 3.82
CA ASP A 93 -16.07 -17.53 4.21
C ASP A 93 -16.96 -17.05 3.05
N THR A 94 -16.40 -16.33 2.08
CA THR A 94 -17.15 -15.85 0.91
C THR A 94 -17.00 -16.77 -0.29
N LEU A 95 -15.78 -17.19 -0.62
CA LEU A 95 -15.51 -18.06 -1.77
C LEU A 95 -15.51 -19.56 -1.44
N GLY A 96 -15.54 -19.93 -0.17
CA GLY A 96 -15.61 -21.32 0.28
C GLY A 96 -14.34 -22.13 0.04
N ILE A 97 -13.17 -21.49 -0.05
CA ILE A 97 -11.89 -22.18 -0.21
C ILE A 97 -11.50 -22.79 1.13
N PRO A 98 -11.26 -24.12 1.22
CA PRO A 98 -10.93 -24.77 2.47
C PRO A 98 -9.63 -24.24 3.10
N ARG A 99 -9.60 -24.20 4.43
CA ARG A 99 -8.35 -24.04 5.19
C ARG A 99 -7.69 -25.41 5.30
N GLU A 100 -6.48 -25.53 4.78
CA GLU A 100 -5.63 -26.71 4.98
C GLU A 100 -4.61 -26.46 6.09
#